data_d2ed0a902bb5fb26d867daa5fbad2f95
#
_entry.id   d2ed0a902bb5fb26d867daa5fbad2f95
#
_cell.length_a   1.000
_cell.length_b   1.000
_cell.length_c   1.000
_cell.angle_alpha   90.00
_cell.angle_beta   90.00
_cell.angle_gamma   90.00
#
_symmetry.space_group_name_H-M   'P 1'
#
loop_
_entity.id
_entity.type
_entity.pdbx_description
1 polymer ?
#
loop_
_entity_poly.entity_id
_entity_poly.type
_entity_poly.pdbx_seq_one_letter_code
_entity_poly.pdbx_strand_id
1 'polypeptide(L)'
;MSRACALPIDAAGYRPHALHADRNVWVEKNCYIDIWIEVLHALQLDPLAVLACTVAIDFEGDQFTFFKPPHQELWELYGVDVQELNVWRPLLAHAQEHLARGTLISTEADAFWLPDTQGTDYRRQHTKTTIVLADLDLGRSQLGYFHNASYHTLQDEDFVQTFRVGFAADPAFLPLFAETIRFERIARRSHGELLELARPMLARHLARRPASNPVTRFGERLAADWPQTQAAGLDYYHAWAFATIRQLGAAAELLAAHLNWRGDLETAAAAFATISTGSKALILKAARSVNSRKPLDASALLGEMAAAWQRGMDAIGAAS
;
A
#
# COMPACT_ATOMS: atom_id res chain seq x y z
N MET A 1 23.40 -24.76 -1.84
CA MET A 1 23.40 -23.43 -2.48
C MET A 1 23.62 -22.40 -1.38
N SER A 2 24.38 -21.34 -1.63
CA SER A 2 24.68 -20.32 -0.61
C SER A 2 23.46 -19.40 -0.38
N ARG A 3 23.34 -18.85 0.82
CA ARG A 3 22.40 -17.77 1.13
C ARG A 3 22.70 -16.56 0.28
N ALA A 4 21.67 -15.90 -0.25
CA ALA A 4 21.74 -14.66 -1.00
C ALA A 4 20.94 -13.59 -0.24
N CYS A 5 21.58 -12.50 0.14
CA CYS A 5 20.99 -11.48 0.99
C CYS A 5 21.36 -10.09 0.46
N ALA A 6 20.34 -9.31 0.08
CA ALA A 6 20.51 -7.93 -0.35
C ALA A 6 20.40 -6.95 0.82
N LEU A 7 19.57 -7.29 1.83
CA LEU A 7 19.35 -6.45 3.01
C LEU A 7 19.25 -7.36 4.25
N PRO A 8 20.29 -7.40 5.11
CA PRO A 8 20.31 -8.26 6.28
C PRO A 8 19.45 -7.66 7.40
N ILE A 9 18.25 -8.22 7.58
CA ILE A 9 17.29 -7.81 8.61
C ILE A 9 16.95 -8.99 9.49
N ASP A 10 16.93 -8.78 10.80
CA ASP A 10 16.35 -9.71 11.76
C ASP A 10 14.85 -9.47 11.88
N ALA A 11 14.03 -10.42 11.40
CA ALA A 11 12.58 -10.30 11.44
C ALA A 11 12.03 -10.21 12.87
N ALA A 12 12.66 -10.90 13.84
CA ALA A 12 12.22 -10.86 15.25
C ALA A 12 12.50 -9.49 15.90
N GLY A 13 13.55 -8.82 15.47
CA GLY A 13 13.97 -7.50 15.98
C GLY A 13 13.42 -6.33 15.17
N TYR A 14 12.78 -6.58 14.02
CA TYR A 14 12.31 -5.52 13.14
C TYR A 14 11.25 -4.61 13.83
N ARG A 15 11.38 -3.32 13.61
CA ARG A 15 10.43 -2.31 14.11
C ARG A 15 9.85 -1.58 12.92
N PRO A 16 8.54 -1.73 12.65
CA PRO A 16 7.86 -1.03 11.56
C PRO A 16 7.95 0.49 11.69
N HIS A 17 7.80 1.16 10.55
CA HIS A 17 7.76 2.62 10.51
C HIS A 17 6.57 3.17 11.33
N ALA A 18 6.71 4.38 11.84
CA ALA A 18 5.69 5.03 12.68
C ALA A 18 4.32 5.19 11.99
N LEU A 19 4.26 5.18 10.65
CA LEU A 19 3.01 5.15 9.88
C LEU A 19 2.22 3.85 10.07
N HIS A 20 2.84 2.77 10.54
CA HIS A 20 2.21 1.48 10.84
C HIS A 20 1.97 1.25 12.34
N ALA A 21 2.15 2.28 13.17
CA ALA A 21 1.88 2.15 14.60
C ALA A 21 0.37 2.06 14.89
N ASP A 22 0.00 1.33 15.95
CA ASP A 22 -1.39 1.11 16.39
C ASP A 22 -2.20 2.39 16.67
N ARG A 23 -1.50 3.52 16.89
CA ARG A 23 -2.15 4.84 17.08
C ARG A 23 -2.75 5.42 15.78
N ASN A 24 -2.38 4.90 14.63
CA ASN A 24 -2.90 5.37 13.33
C ASN A 24 -4.31 4.80 13.09
N VAL A 25 -5.11 5.52 12.33
CA VAL A 25 -6.47 5.08 11.95
C VAL A 25 -6.39 3.81 11.11
N TRP A 26 -5.41 3.75 10.21
CA TRP A 26 -5.14 2.61 9.34
C TRP A 26 -3.71 2.11 9.59
N VAL A 27 -3.56 1.03 10.33
CA VAL A 27 -2.25 0.38 10.55
C VAL A 27 -1.70 -0.09 9.21
N GLU A 28 -2.50 -0.84 8.45
CA GLU A 28 -2.22 -1.21 7.07
C GLU A 28 -3.10 -0.38 6.11
N LYS A 29 -2.53 0.09 5.00
CA LYS A 29 -3.18 0.91 3.97
C LYS A 29 -3.58 0.05 2.78
N ASN A 30 -2.63 -0.21 1.88
CA ASN A 30 -2.71 -1.25 0.86
C ASN A 30 -1.34 -1.92 0.73
N CYS A 31 -1.32 -3.18 0.30
CA CYS A 31 -0.11 -4.01 0.30
C CYS A 31 1.08 -3.38 -0.44
N TYR A 32 0.84 -2.55 -1.46
CA TYR A 32 1.93 -1.98 -2.26
C TYR A 32 2.55 -0.74 -1.61
N ILE A 33 1.76 0.22 -1.11
CA ILE A 33 2.32 1.41 -0.46
C ILE A 33 2.95 1.07 0.88
N ASP A 34 2.37 0.10 1.62
CA ASP A 34 2.90 -0.33 2.90
C ASP A 34 4.30 -0.93 2.76
N ILE A 35 4.51 -1.77 1.73
CA ILE A 35 5.85 -2.30 1.40
C ILE A 35 6.84 -1.16 1.13
N TRP A 36 6.46 -0.14 0.36
CA TRP A 36 7.36 0.97 0.08
C TRP A 36 7.70 1.79 1.31
N ILE A 37 6.74 1.99 2.22
CA ILE A 37 7.03 2.62 3.52
C ILE A 37 8.08 1.81 4.26
N GLU A 38 7.95 0.49 4.33
CA GLU A 38 8.87 -0.37 5.08
C GLU A 38 10.22 -0.55 4.39
N VAL A 39 10.26 -0.71 3.06
CA VAL A 39 11.52 -0.80 2.30
C VAL A 39 12.33 0.50 2.46
N LEU A 40 11.71 1.67 2.29
CA LEU A 40 12.38 2.95 2.49
C LEU A 40 12.86 3.11 3.94
N HIS A 41 12.03 2.75 4.91
CA HIS A 41 12.39 2.76 6.32
C HIS A 41 13.61 1.86 6.62
N ALA A 42 13.62 0.64 6.13
CA ALA A 42 14.73 -0.30 6.30
C ALA A 42 16.03 0.20 5.63
N LEU A 43 15.92 0.94 4.53
CA LEU A 43 17.03 1.63 3.86
C LEU A 43 17.43 2.94 4.57
N GLN A 44 16.77 3.30 5.69
CA GLN A 44 16.99 4.55 6.45
C GLN A 44 16.72 5.80 5.60
N LEU A 45 15.66 5.74 4.77
CA LEU A 45 15.14 6.86 3.98
C LEU A 45 13.79 7.29 4.58
N ASP A 46 13.44 8.56 4.42
CA ASP A 46 12.18 9.09 4.93
C ASP A 46 11.04 8.83 3.92
N PRO A 47 10.07 7.94 4.20
CA PRO A 47 9.01 7.60 3.26
C PRO A 47 7.97 8.71 3.10
N LEU A 48 7.93 9.72 3.99
CA LEU A 48 6.91 10.77 3.94
C LEU A 48 7.01 11.63 2.69
N ALA A 49 8.22 11.80 2.12
CA ALA A 49 8.42 12.63 0.94
C ALA A 49 7.68 12.13 -0.31
N VAL A 50 7.56 10.81 -0.54
CA VAL A 50 6.92 10.23 -1.74
C VAL A 50 5.40 10.16 -1.65
N LEU A 51 4.80 10.42 -0.48
CA LEU A 51 3.37 10.28 -0.26
C LEU A 51 2.51 11.39 -0.89
N ALA A 52 3.12 12.42 -1.49
CA ALA A 52 2.42 13.46 -2.24
C ALA A 52 1.46 12.91 -3.31
N CYS A 53 1.78 11.74 -3.88
CA CYS A 53 0.97 11.08 -4.91
C CYS A 53 -0.47 10.78 -4.47
N THR A 54 -0.73 10.66 -3.16
CA THR A 54 -2.05 10.37 -2.62
C THR A 54 -3.06 11.51 -2.77
N VAL A 55 -2.62 12.74 -3.09
CA VAL A 55 -3.52 13.88 -3.37
C VAL A 55 -4.33 13.70 -4.66
N ALA A 56 -3.84 12.87 -5.59
CA ALA A 56 -4.47 12.64 -6.89
C ALA A 56 -5.43 11.43 -6.91
N ILE A 57 -5.70 10.80 -5.75
CA ILE A 57 -6.65 9.67 -5.69
C ILE A 57 -8.03 10.10 -6.17
N ASP A 58 -8.65 9.30 -7.02
CA ASP A 58 -9.96 9.53 -7.59
C ASP A 58 -10.91 8.35 -7.33
N PHE A 59 -12.21 8.62 -7.44
CA PHE A 59 -13.24 7.59 -7.51
C PHE A 59 -13.55 7.30 -8.98
N GLU A 60 -13.16 6.10 -9.43
CA GLU A 60 -13.14 5.71 -10.85
C GLU A 60 -14.44 5.01 -11.30
N GLY A 61 -15.54 5.26 -10.57
CA GLY A 61 -16.87 4.78 -10.90
C GLY A 61 -17.34 3.58 -10.06
N ASP A 62 -16.48 2.63 -9.74
CA ASP A 62 -16.78 1.45 -8.92
C ASP A 62 -15.81 1.28 -7.73
N GLN A 63 -14.67 1.94 -7.78
CA GLN A 63 -13.61 1.87 -6.78
C GLN A 63 -12.83 3.19 -6.70
N PHE A 64 -12.06 3.37 -5.61
CA PHE A 64 -11.02 4.39 -5.58
C PHE A 64 -9.74 3.88 -6.22
N THR A 65 -8.95 4.81 -6.77
CA THR A 65 -7.61 4.51 -7.29
C THR A 65 -6.82 3.67 -6.30
N PHE A 66 -6.30 2.52 -6.74
CA PHE A 66 -5.31 1.77 -5.97
C PHE A 66 -3.97 2.51 -6.07
N PHE A 67 -3.72 3.38 -5.09
CA PHE A 67 -2.59 4.30 -5.13
C PHE A 67 -1.25 3.60 -4.89
N LYS A 68 -0.24 4.05 -5.65
CA LYS A 68 1.14 3.55 -5.61
C LYS A 68 2.10 4.73 -5.70
N PRO A 69 3.28 4.68 -5.05
CA PRO A 69 4.30 5.68 -5.27
C PRO A 69 4.83 5.54 -6.71
N PRO A 70 4.95 6.65 -7.47
CA PRO A 70 5.55 6.59 -8.80
C PRO A 70 7.02 6.18 -8.73
N HIS A 71 7.45 5.20 -9.54
CA HIS A 71 8.85 4.74 -9.55
C HIS A 71 9.83 5.86 -9.91
N GLN A 72 9.40 6.78 -10.79
CA GLN A 72 10.20 7.96 -11.11
C GLN A 72 10.47 8.85 -9.87
N GLU A 73 9.51 8.97 -8.94
CA GLU A 73 9.69 9.75 -7.72
C GLU A 73 10.56 9.02 -6.69
N LEU A 74 10.53 7.69 -6.65
CA LEU A 74 11.48 6.91 -5.86
C LEU A 74 12.93 7.15 -6.31
N TRP A 75 13.14 7.25 -7.63
CA TRP A 75 14.44 7.61 -8.19
C TRP A 75 14.81 9.06 -7.89
N GLU A 76 13.93 10.01 -8.15
CA GLU A 76 14.20 11.44 -7.93
C GLU A 76 14.48 11.76 -6.46
N LEU A 77 13.68 11.20 -5.53
CA LEU A 77 13.81 11.45 -4.10
C LEU A 77 14.97 10.67 -3.47
N TYR A 78 15.18 9.43 -3.86
CA TYR A 78 16.04 8.53 -3.08
C TYR A 78 17.15 7.84 -3.87
N GLY A 79 17.14 7.92 -5.20
CA GLY A 79 18.05 7.14 -6.04
C GLY A 79 17.72 5.66 -6.07
N VAL A 80 16.48 5.30 -5.72
CA VAL A 80 15.96 3.93 -5.78
C VAL A 80 15.36 3.69 -7.15
N ASP A 81 15.91 2.73 -7.90
CA ASP A 81 15.54 2.44 -9.28
C ASP A 81 14.75 1.12 -9.35
N VAL A 82 13.54 1.18 -9.88
CA VAL A 82 12.61 0.05 -9.98
C VAL A 82 12.37 -0.28 -11.45
N GLN A 83 12.62 -1.53 -11.83
CA GLN A 83 12.48 -1.98 -13.22
C GLN A 83 11.78 -3.33 -13.27
N GLU A 84 10.90 -3.53 -14.24
CA GLU A 84 10.27 -4.83 -14.48
C GLU A 84 11.32 -5.91 -14.73
N LEU A 85 11.14 -7.06 -14.11
CA LEU A 85 11.94 -8.25 -14.31
C LEU A 85 11.22 -9.20 -15.27
N ASN A 86 11.83 -9.45 -16.42
CA ASN A 86 11.34 -10.50 -17.32
C ASN A 86 11.65 -11.89 -16.72
N VAL A 87 10.63 -12.55 -16.20
CA VAL A 87 10.75 -13.87 -15.55
C VAL A 87 10.78 -14.97 -16.60
N TRP A 88 11.99 -15.36 -17.05
CA TRP A 88 12.20 -16.39 -18.10
C TRP A 88 12.65 -17.75 -17.53
N ARG A 89 12.90 -17.85 -16.25
CA ARG A 89 13.26 -19.07 -15.50
C ARG A 89 12.55 -19.04 -14.13
N PRO A 90 12.63 -20.06 -13.29
CA PRO A 90 12.02 -20.04 -11.98
C PRO A 90 12.40 -18.77 -11.17
N LEU A 91 11.42 -18.10 -10.57
CA LEU A 91 11.60 -16.82 -9.89
C LEU A 91 12.70 -16.88 -8.81
N LEU A 92 12.78 -17.98 -8.05
CA LEU A 92 13.84 -18.16 -7.04
C LEU A 92 15.25 -18.19 -7.63
N ALA A 93 15.43 -18.62 -8.88
CA ALA A 93 16.73 -18.55 -9.54
C ALA A 93 17.10 -17.11 -9.91
N HIS A 94 16.14 -16.28 -10.26
CA HIS A 94 16.35 -14.83 -10.38
C HIS A 94 16.66 -14.21 -9.03
N ALA A 95 15.86 -14.52 -8.00
CA ALA A 95 16.03 -13.99 -6.66
C ALA A 95 17.42 -14.30 -6.09
N GLN A 96 17.90 -15.54 -6.23
CA GLN A 96 19.24 -15.94 -5.80
C GLN A 96 20.33 -15.05 -6.41
N GLU A 97 20.24 -14.76 -7.70
CA GLU A 97 21.24 -13.94 -8.41
C GLU A 97 21.16 -12.47 -8.03
N HIS A 98 19.96 -11.90 -8.02
CA HIS A 98 19.76 -10.47 -7.75
C HIS A 98 20.05 -10.11 -6.30
N LEU A 99 19.57 -10.91 -5.34
CA LEU A 99 19.85 -10.71 -3.91
C LEU A 99 21.35 -10.81 -3.60
N ALA A 100 22.07 -11.74 -4.25
CA ALA A 100 23.53 -11.86 -4.10
C ALA A 100 24.29 -10.64 -4.63
N ARG A 101 23.68 -9.83 -5.49
CA ARG A 101 24.22 -8.56 -6.02
C ARG A 101 23.71 -7.33 -5.27
N GLY A 102 22.97 -7.51 -4.18
CA GLY A 102 22.41 -6.41 -3.41
C GLY A 102 21.17 -5.76 -4.03
N THR A 103 20.42 -6.48 -4.88
CA THR A 103 19.19 -6.01 -5.51
C THR A 103 17.99 -6.76 -4.92
N LEU A 104 16.98 -6.04 -4.41
CA LEU A 104 15.73 -6.66 -3.95
C LEU A 104 14.85 -7.04 -5.14
N ILE A 105 13.91 -7.96 -4.90
CA ILE A 105 12.88 -8.31 -5.89
C ILE A 105 11.50 -8.11 -5.26
N SER A 106 10.68 -7.26 -5.89
CA SER A 106 9.25 -7.20 -5.66
C SER A 106 8.56 -8.23 -6.54
N THR A 107 7.60 -8.98 -5.99
CA THR A 107 6.81 -9.95 -6.75
C THR A 107 5.42 -10.14 -6.17
N GLU A 108 4.52 -10.65 -6.99
CA GLU A 108 3.23 -11.14 -6.53
C GLU A 108 3.39 -12.43 -5.72
N ALA A 109 2.50 -12.64 -4.78
CA ALA A 109 2.38 -13.84 -3.98
C ALA A 109 0.91 -14.15 -3.65
N ASP A 110 0.65 -15.38 -3.25
CA ASP A 110 -0.64 -15.79 -2.73
C ASP A 110 -0.63 -15.71 -1.20
N ALA A 111 -1.42 -14.78 -0.65
CA ALA A 111 -1.53 -14.55 0.79
C ALA A 111 -1.98 -15.78 1.58
N PHE A 112 -2.62 -16.76 0.93
CA PHE A 112 -2.98 -18.05 1.53
C PHE A 112 -1.78 -18.78 2.16
N TRP A 113 -0.58 -18.57 1.62
CA TRP A 113 0.66 -19.20 2.07
C TRP A 113 1.55 -18.26 2.90
N LEU A 114 1.09 -17.06 3.23
CA LEU A 114 1.86 -16.08 4.01
C LEU A 114 1.39 -16.06 5.48
N PRO A 115 2.19 -16.58 6.44
CA PRO A 115 1.80 -16.67 7.85
C PRO A 115 1.47 -15.32 8.51
N ASP A 116 2.04 -14.22 8.01
CA ASP A 116 1.77 -12.87 8.51
C ASP A 116 0.34 -12.37 8.21
N THR A 117 -0.39 -13.03 7.31
CA THR A 117 -1.81 -12.77 7.08
C THR A 117 -2.72 -13.64 7.97
N GLN A 118 -2.19 -14.18 9.07
CA GLN A 118 -2.98 -14.95 10.02
C GLN A 118 -4.14 -14.10 10.57
N GLY A 119 -5.35 -14.62 10.44
CA GLY A 119 -6.56 -13.88 10.83
C GLY A 119 -7.36 -13.33 9.64
N THR A 120 -6.74 -13.15 8.48
CA THR A 120 -7.39 -12.77 7.23
C THR A 120 -7.31 -13.88 6.18
N ASP A 121 -6.19 -14.03 5.49
CA ASP A 121 -6.06 -14.88 4.31
C ASP A 121 -5.34 -16.22 4.57
N TYR A 122 -4.38 -16.26 5.49
CA TYR A 122 -3.55 -17.44 5.75
C TYR A 122 -4.37 -18.70 5.98
N ARG A 123 -4.20 -19.70 5.11
CA ARG A 123 -4.92 -21.00 5.11
C ARG A 123 -6.44 -20.85 5.04
N ARG A 124 -6.96 -19.72 4.52
CA ARG A 124 -8.39 -19.45 4.42
C ARG A 124 -8.83 -19.06 3.03
N GLN A 125 -8.11 -18.12 2.39
CA GLN A 125 -8.53 -17.51 1.14
C GLN A 125 -7.33 -17.24 0.27
N HIS A 126 -7.43 -17.59 -1.02
CA HIS A 126 -6.44 -17.23 -2.02
C HIS A 126 -6.62 -15.77 -2.43
N THR A 127 -5.68 -14.92 -2.03
CA THR A 127 -5.70 -13.49 -2.32
C THR A 127 -4.35 -13.08 -2.89
N LYS A 128 -4.36 -12.43 -4.04
CA LYS A 128 -3.15 -11.87 -4.64
C LYS A 128 -2.65 -10.71 -3.78
N THR A 129 -1.39 -10.77 -3.40
CA THR A 129 -0.69 -9.68 -2.73
C THR A 129 0.67 -9.44 -3.36
N THR A 130 1.42 -8.47 -2.85
CA THR A 130 2.81 -8.17 -3.27
C THR A 130 3.74 -8.33 -2.09
N ILE A 131 4.90 -8.94 -2.32
CA ILE A 131 5.98 -9.07 -1.31
C ILE A 131 7.30 -8.58 -1.90
N VAL A 132 8.24 -8.17 -1.04
CA VAL A 132 9.61 -7.84 -1.46
C VAL A 132 10.59 -8.79 -0.82
N LEU A 133 11.28 -9.57 -1.64
CA LEU A 133 12.29 -10.54 -1.24
C LEU A 133 13.58 -9.81 -0.90
N ALA A 134 14.19 -10.12 0.26
CA ALA A 134 15.39 -9.46 0.75
C ALA A 134 16.52 -10.42 1.16
N ASP A 135 16.20 -11.63 1.61
CA ASP A 135 17.16 -12.61 2.11
C ASP A 135 16.66 -14.03 1.78
N LEU A 136 17.38 -14.78 0.98
CA LEU A 136 16.99 -16.10 0.48
C LEU A 136 18.03 -17.16 0.83
N ASP A 137 17.62 -18.19 1.55
CA ASP A 137 18.41 -19.41 1.80
C ASP A 137 17.69 -20.63 1.20
N LEU A 138 18.05 -20.98 -0.02
CA LEU A 138 17.47 -22.15 -0.71
C LEU A 138 17.80 -23.47 -0.02
N GLY A 139 18.92 -23.57 0.70
CA GLY A 139 19.30 -24.77 1.41
C GLY A 139 18.41 -25.05 2.63
N ARG A 140 17.85 -24.00 3.20
CA ARG A 140 16.94 -24.06 4.35
C ARG A 140 15.47 -23.85 3.97
N SER A 141 15.15 -23.64 2.69
CA SER A 141 13.81 -23.22 2.23
C SER A 141 13.29 -22.03 3.04
N GLN A 142 14.09 -20.98 3.15
CA GLN A 142 13.81 -19.82 3.98
C GLN A 142 13.96 -18.53 3.19
N LEU A 143 13.02 -17.60 3.42
CA LEU A 143 12.99 -16.27 2.81
C LEU A 143 12.69 -15.22 3.87
N GLY A 144 13.50 -14.17 3.92
CA GLY A 144 13.16 -12.91 4.58
C GLY A 144 12.50 -11.95 3.57
N TYR A 145 11.35 -11.39 3.92
CA TYR A 145 10.56 -10.58 2.98
C TYR A 145 9.79 -9.48 3.68
N PHE A 146 9.54 -8.38 2.95
CA PHE A 146 8.59 -7.35 3.35
C PHE A 146 7.20 -7.70 2.83
N HIS A 147 6.21 -7.53 3.68
CA HIS A 147 4.81 -7.61 3.31
C HIS A 147 3.98 -6.72 4.24
N ASN A 148 3.01 -6.01 3.64
CA ASN A 148 2.19 -5.06 4.39
C ASN A 148 3.05 -4.15 5.30
N ALA A 149 2.76 -4.12 6.57
CA ALA A 149 3.31 -3.20 7.55
C ALA A 149 4.60 -3.68 8.24
N SER A 150 5.28 -4.73 7.75
CA SER A 150 6.46 -5.27 8.44
C SER A 150 7.38 -6.12 7.56
N TYR A 151 8.41 -6.70 8.22
CA TYR A 151 9.35 -7.66 7.66
C TYR A 151 9.15 -9.01 8.33
N HIS A 152 9.08 -10.08 7.54
CA HIS A 152 8.70 -11.42 7.97
C HIS A 152 9.68 -12.48 7.49
N THR A 153 9.53 -13.70 8.02
CA THR A 153 10.21 -14.91 7.55
C THR A 153 9.19 -15.91 7.02
N LEU A 154 9.41 -16.38 5.80
CA LEU A 154 8.69 -17.49 5.19
C LEU A 154 9.60 -18.71 5.16
N GLN A 155 9.08 -19.89 5.55
CA GLN A 155 9.88 -21.10 5.64
C GLN A 155 9.06 -22.38 5.40
N ASP A 156 9.76 -23.51 5.30
CA ASP A 156 9.19 -24.86 5.26
C ASP A 156 8.12 -25.03 4.16
N GLU A 157 6.96 -25.54 4.51
CA GLU A 157 5.87 -25.81 3.56
C GLU A 157 5.35 -24.54 2.90
N ASP A 158 5.20 -23.46 3.65
CA ASP A 158 4.71 -22.19 3.11
C ASP A 158 5.63 -21.62 2.05
N PHE A 159 6.96 -21.73 2.25
CA PHE A 159 7.95 -21.38 1.24
C PHE A 159 7.80 -22.25 -0.02
N VAL A 160 7.69 -23.58 0.17
CA VAL A 160 7.56 -24.53 -0.95
C VAL A 160 6.31 -24.26 -1.76
N GLN A 161 5.18 -23.99 -1.11
CA GLN A 161 3.90 -23.74 -1.76
C GLN A 161 3.87 -22.37 -2.47
N THR A 162 4.35 -21.31 -1.81
CA THR A 162 4.40 -19.96 -2.39
C THR A 162 5.17 -19.94 -3.71
N PHE A 163 6.31 -20.62 -3.75
CA PHE A 163 7.18 -20.62 -4.95
C PHE A 163 7.08 -21.88 -5.79
N ARG A 164 6.17 -22.80 -5.47
CA ARG A 164 5.97 -24.09 -6.17
C ARG A 164 7.27 -24.89 -6.34
N VAL A 165 8.10 -24.92 -5.28
CA VAL A 165 9.40 -25.59 -5.32
C VAL A 165 9.21 -27.10 -5.48
N GLY A 166 9.82 -27.67 -6.52
CA GLY A 166 9.70 -29.11 -6.81
C GLY A 166 8.41 -29.52 -7.51
N PHE A 167 7.48 -28.59 -7.80
CA PHE A 167 6.30 -28.90 -8.60
C PHE A 167 6.68 -29.13 -10.07
N ALA A 168 5.95 -30.02 -10.74
CA ALA A 168 6.07 -30.18 -12.17
C ALA A 168 5.71 -28.87 -12.90
N ALA A 169 6.37 -28.60 -14.02
CA ALA A 169 6.03 -27.45 -14.85
C ALA A 169 4.57 -27.56 -15.32
N ASP A 170 3.83 -26.53 -15.08
CA ASP A 170 2.43 -26.40 -15.51
C ASP A 170 2.35 -25.29 -16.56
N PRO A 171 2.08 -25.63 -17.85
CA PRO A 171 1.99 -24.63 -18.91
C PRO A 171 0.87 -23.60 -18.71
N ALA A 172 -0.13 -23.92 -17.88
CA ALA A 172 -1.21 -22.98 -17.54
C ALA A 172 -0.84 -22.01 -16.43
N PHE A 173 0.26 -22.25 -15.72
CA PHE A 173 0.74 -21.35 -14.67
C PHE A 173 1.59 -20.24 -15.31
N LEU A 174 1.07 -19.02 -15.26
CA LEU A 174 1.79 -17.84 -15.73
C LEU A 174 2.88 -17.44 -14.73
N PRO A 175 4.04 -16.96 -15.22
CA PRO A 175 5.03 -16.36 -14.35
C PRO A 175 4.42 -15.20 -13.56
N LEU A 176 4.76 -15.10 -12.29
CA LEU A 176 4.35 -13.98 -11.45
C LEU A 176 5.00 -12.69 -11.96
N PHE A 177 4.26 -11.59 -11.94
CA PHE A 177 4.83 -10.27 -12.16
C PHE A 177 5.92 -10.00 -11.13
N ALA A 178 7.06 -9.49 -11.56
CA ALA A 178 8.17 -9.16 -10.68
C ALA A 178 8.91 -7.91 -11.13
N GLU A 179 9.53 -7.23 -10.17
CA GLU A 179 10.34 -6.03 -10.36
C GLU A 179 11.66 -6.18 -9.60
N THR A 180 12.73 -5.64 -10.16
CA THR A 180 13.99 -5.42 -9.45
C THR A 180 13.96 -4.07 -8.77
N ILE A 181 14.44 -3.99 -7.51
CA ILE A 181 14.59 -2.75 -6.75
C ILE A 181 16.08 -2.57 -6.49
N ARG A 182 16.69 -1.63 -7.19
CA ARG A 182 18.11 -1.31 -7.13
C ARG A 182 18.32 -0.09 -6.25
N PHE A 183 19.23 -0.18 -5.31
CA PHE A 183 19.51 0.88 -4.33
C PHE A 183 21.01 1.19 -4.14
N GLU A 184 21.85 0.75 -5.07
CA GLU A 184 23.28 1.08 -5.06
C GLU A 184 23.57 2.58 -5.24
N ARG A 185 22.58 3.35 -5.71
CA ARG A 185 22.67 4.81 -5.92
C ARG A 185 21.86 5.61 -4.91
N ILE A 186 21.62 5.05 -3.72
CA ILE A 186 20.87 5.76 -2.68
C ILE A 186 21.47 7.14 -2.43
N ALA A 187 20.59 8.15 -2.51
CA ALA A 187 20.89 9.52 -2.11
C ALA A 187 20.24 9.80 -0.75
N ARG A 188 21.06 9.86 0.30
CA ARG A 188 20.62 10.23 1.64
C ARG A 188 20.54 11.74 1.74
N ARG A 189 19.32 12.26 1.67
CA ARG A 189 19.03 13.69 1.70
C ARG A 189 18.56 14.14 3.06
N SER A 190 18.91 15.36 3.42
CA SER A 190 18.33 16.04 4.58
C SER A 190 16.84 16.32 4.36
N HIS A 191 16.10 16.57 5.43
CA HIS A 191 14.70 16.96 5.36
C HIS A 191 14.46 18.17 4.44
N GLY A 192 15.33 19.19 4.51
CA GLY A 192 15.23 20.37 3.64
C GLY A 192 15.38 20.05 2.15
N GLU A 193 16.37 19.19 1.78
CA GLU A 193 16.54 18.76 0.39
C GLU A 193 15.36 17.93 -0.11
N LEU A 194 14.78 17.07 0.73
CA LEU A 194 13.58 16.31 0.39
C LEU A 194 12.36 17.23 0.21
N LEU A 195 12.22 18.28 1.03
CA LEU A 195 11.15 19.28 0.89
C LEU A 195 11.24 20.01 -0.46
N GLU A 196 12.43 20.44 -0.87
CA GLU A 196 12.63 21.11 -2.16
C GLU A 196 12.25 20.22 -3.35
N LEU A 197 12.53 18.92 -3.27
CA LEU A 197 12.16 17.95 -4.30
C LEU A 197 10.64 17.60 -4.24
N ALA A 198 10.07 17.48 -3.05
CA ALA A 198 8.67 17.08 -2.88
C ALA A 198 7.67 18.18 -3.27
N ARG A 199 8.03 19.47 -3.18
CA ARG A 199 7.15 20.59 -3.59
C ARG A 199 6.69 20.50 -5.04
N PRO A 200 7.58 20.40 -6.05
CA PRO A 200 7.14 20.25 -7.44
C PRO A 200 6.42 18.91 -7.69
N MET A 201 6.69 17.86 -6.91
CA MET A 201 5.95 16.60 -7.01
C MET A 201 4.50 16.78 -6.58
N LEU A 202 4.24 17.42 -5.45
CA LEU A 202 2.88 17.74 -5.02
C LEU A 202 2.14 18.58 -6.07
N ALA A 203 2.79 19.59 -6.65
CA ALA A 203 2.20 20.40 -7.71
C ALA A 203 1.83 19.56 -8.96
N ARG A 204 2.70 18.61 -9.37
CA ARG A 204 2.41 17.68 -10.47
C ARG A 204 1.19 16.79 -10.17
N HIS A 205 1.09 16.30 -8.94
CA HIS A 205 -0.06 15.47 -8.53
C HIS A 205 -1.35 16.28 -8.40
N LEU A 206 -1.27 17.51 -7.91
CA LEU A 206 -2.42 18.44 -7.87
C LEU A 206 -2.98 18.75 -9.26
N ALA A 207 -2.14 18.84 -10.27
CA ALA A 207 -2.58 19.01 -11.66
C ALA A 207 -3.39 17.80 -12.18
N ARG A 208 -3.26 16.65 -11.54
CA ARG A 208 -3.98 15.39 -11.84
C ARG A 208 -5.15 15.11 -10.89
N ARG A 209 -5.41 16.01 -9.94
CA ARG A 209 -6.51 15.82 -8.98
C ARG A 209 -7.85 15.67 -9.69
N PRO A 210 -8.83 14.99 -9.06
CA PRO A 210 -10.19 14.91 -9.60
C PRO A 210 -10.78 16.27 -9.91
N ALA A 211 -11.45 16.41 -11.07
CA ALA A 211 -12.15 17.63 -11.47
C ALA A 211 -13.40 17.93 -10.62
N SER A 212 -13.99 16.89 -10.03
CA SER A 212 -15.12 16.97 -9.11
C SER A 212 -14.83 16.17 -7.84
N ASN A 213 -15.54 16.50 -6.77
CA ASN A 213 -15.31 15.87 -5.47
C ASN A 213 -15.54 14.35 -5.52
N PRO A 214 -14.49 13.52 -5.32
CA PRO A 214 -14.59 12.06 -5.45
C PRO A 214 -15.41 11.44 -4.31
N VAL A 215 -15.48 12.08 -3.14
CA VAL A 215 -16.28 11.61 -2.00
C VAL A 215 -17.78 11.77 -2.30
N THR A 216 -18.18 12.86 -2.97
CA THR A 216 -19.56 13.05 -3.41
C THR A 216 -19.98 11.98 -4.42
N ARG A 217 -19.15 11.75 -5.46
CA ARG A 217 -19.42 10.70 -6.46
C ARG A 217 -19.47 9.30 -5.84
N PHE A 218 -18.59 9.03 -4.89
CA PHE A 218 -18.62 7.79 -4.13
C PHE A 218 -19.91 7.66 -3.32
N GLY A 219 -20.39 8.74 -2.68
CA GLY A 219 -21.64 8.72 -1.90
C GLY A 219 -22.87 8.39 -2.76
N GLU A 220 -22.93 8.95 -3.97
CA GLU A 220 -23.99 8.63 -4.95
C GLU A 220 -23.94 7.14 -5.36
N ARG A 221 -22.76 6.65 -5.66
CA ARG A 221 -22.55 5.25 -6.03
C ARG A 221 -22.84 4.30 -4.86
N LEU A 222 -22.42 4.63 -3.65
CA LEU A 222 -22.75 3.87 -2.45
C LEU A 222 -24.25 3.69 -2.27
N ALA A 223 -25.03 4.77 -2.43
CA ALA A 223 -26.48 4.71 -2.30
C ALA A 223 -27.10 3.76 -3.34
N ALA A 224 -26.59 3.74 -4.56
CA ALA A 224 -27.05 2.86 -5.63
C ALA A 224 -26.68 1.37 -5.38
N ASP A 225 -25.45 1.11 -4.96
CA ASP A 225 -24.92 -0.26 -4.81
C ASP A 225 -25.29 -0.90 -3.47
N TRP A 226 -25.71 -0.10 -2.46
CA TRP A 226 -25.88 -0.59 -1.10
C TRP A 226 -26.88 -1.75 -0.95
N PRO A 227 -28.06 -1.75 -1.62
CA PRO A 227 -28.98 -2.86 -1.52
C PRO A 227 -28.38 -4.20 -1.94
N GLN A 228 -27.60 -4.20 -3.03
CA GLN A 228 -26.89 -5.39 -3.52
C GLN A 228 -25.78 -5.81 -2.57
N THR A 229 -24.94 -4.86 -2.12
CA THR A 229 -23.82 -5.11 -1.20
C THR A 229 -24.32 -5.72 0.12
N GLN A 230 -25.42 -5.17 0.66
CA GLN A 230 -26.04 -5.70 1.87
C GLN A 230 -26.62 -7.11 1.68
N ALA A 231 -27.26 -7.38 0.54
CA ALA A 231 -27.81 -8.68 0.22
C ALA A 231 -26.74 -9.76 0.01
N ALA A 232 -25.63 -9.40 -0.59
CA ALA A 232 -24.49 -10.30 -0.87
C ALA A 232 -23.73 -10.73 0.40
N GLY A 233 -23.82 -9.98 1.51
CA GLY A 233 -23.26 -10.38 2.80
C GLY A 233 -21.83 -9.86 3.06
N LEU A 234 -21.24 -10.33 4.16
CA LEU A 234 -19.99 -9.75 4.69
C LEU A 234 -18.78 -9.98 3.78
N ASP A 235 -18.65 -11.14 3.14
CA ASP A 235 -17.47 -11.42 2.29
C ASP A 235 -17.43 -10.48 1.08
N TYR A 236 -18.58 -10.30 0.42
CA TYR A 236 -18.70 -9.32 -0.67
C TYR A 236 -18.44 -7.90 -0.16
N TYR A 237 -19.02 -7.55 0.99
CA TYR A 237 -18.82 -6.25 1.61
C TYR A 237 -17.34 -5.98 1.90
N HIS A 238 -16.59 -6.94 2.42
CA HIS A 238 -15.17 -6.74 2.72
C HIS A 238 -14.34 -6.46 1.46
N ALA A 239 -14.58 -7.20 0.38
CA ALA A 239 -13.92 -6.95 -0.90
C ALA A 239 -14.28 -5.57 -1.46
N TRP A 240 -15.56 -5.21 -1.44
CA TRP A 240 -16.04 -3.90 -1.87
C TRP A 240 -15.48 -2.77 -1.02
N ALA A 241 -15.51 -2.90 0.32
CA ALA A 241 -15.01 -1.89 1.24
C ALA A 241 -13.50 -1.69 1.13
N PHE A 242 -12.74 -2.73 0.80
CA PHE A 242 -11.31 -2.64 0.52
C PHE A 242 -11.03 -1.77 -0.71
N ALA A 243 -11.77 -1.99 -1.80
CA ALA A 243 -11.60 -1.25 -3.04
C ALA A 243 -12.13 0.20 -2.97
N THR A 244 -13.00 0.50 -2.02
CA THR A 244 -13.68 1.79 -1.89
C THR A 244 -13.25 2.56 -0.62
N ILE A 245 -13.95 2.35 0.48
CA ILE A 245 -13.82 3.14 1.71
C ILE A 245 -12.39 3.08 2.27
N ARG A 246 -11.75 1.90 2.23
CA ARG A 246 -10.40 1.73 2.76
C ARG A 246 -9.37 2.49 1.94
N GLN A 247 -9.46 2.45 0.59
CA GLN A 247 -8.52 3.20 -0.26
C GLN A 247 -8.64 4.71 0.00
N LEU A 248 -9.87 5.24 0.09
CA LEU A 248 -10.10 6.65 0.42
C LEU A 248 -9.49 7.02 1.78
N GLY A 249 -9.82 6.25 2.82
CA GLY A 249 -9.40 6.56 4.19
C GLY A 249 -7.89 6.45 4.39
N ALA A 250 -7.28 5.42 3.82
CA ALA A 250 -5.84 5.18 3.89
C ALA A 250 -5.04 6.25 3.11
N ALA A 251 -5.47 6.59 1.89
CA ALA A 251 -4.84 7.66 1.12
C ALA A 251 -4.95 9.02 1.82
N ALA A 252 -6.11 9.32 2.41
CA ALA A 252 -6.31 10.56 3.17
C ALA A 252 -5.41 10.64 4.41
N GLU A 253 -5.18 9.51 5.12
CA GLU A 253 -4.23 9.46 6.24
C GLU A 253 -2.80 9.73 5.79
N LEU A 254 -2.36 9.08 4.71
CA LEU A 254 -1.02 9.27 4.18
C LEU A 254 -0.80 10.68 3.64
N LEU A 255 -1.82 11.26 2.99
CA LEU A 255 -1.76 12.66 2.56
C LEU A 255 -1.65 13.60 3.75
N ALA A 256 -2.47 13.41 4.79
CA ALA A 256 -2.39 14.20 6.02
C ALA A 256 -1.00 14.11 6.67
N ALA A 257 -0.40 12.90 6.68
CA ALA A 257 0.96 12.71 7.18
C ALA A 257 2.01 13.45 6.35
N HIS A 258 1.92 13.41 5.01
CA HIS A 258 2.79 14.17 4.11
C HIS A 258 2.67 15.67 4.31
N LEU A 259 1.45 16.19 4.40
CA LEU A 259 1.20 17.63 4.58
C LEU A 259 1.70 18.15 5.94
N ASN A 260 1.55 17.35 7.02
CA ASN A 260 2.16 17.65 8.31
C ASN A 260 3.69 17.60 8.27
N TRP A 261 4.25 16.62 7.55
CA TRP A 261 5.70 16.49 7.35
C TRP A 261 6.28 17.72 6.62
N ARG A 262 5.54 18.32 5.70
CA ARG A 262 5.91 19.57 5.04
C ARG A 262 5.96 20.77 6.00
N GLY A 263 5.07 20.82 6.98
CA GLY A 263 5.02 21.87 8.01
C GLY A 263 4.46 23.23 7.58
N ASP A 264 3.85 23.31 6.39
CA ASP A 264 3.29 24.54 5.83
C ASP A 264 1.82 24.41 5.37
N LEU A 265 1.16 23.25 5.67
CA LEU A 265 -0.17 22.89 5.16
C LEU A 265 -1.06 22.23 6.24
N GLU A 266 -0.97 22.67 7.50
CA GLU A 266 -1.65 22.03 8.64
C GLU A 266 -3.19 22.06 8.49
N THR A 267 -3.75 23.10 7.91
CA THR A 267 -5.21 23.19 7.65
C THR A 267 -5.66 22.10 6.67
N ALA A 268 -4.89 21.88 5.61
CA ALA A 268 -5.17 20.80 4.67
C ALA A 268 -4.97 19.43 5.30
N ALA A 269 -3.90 19.25 6.08
CA ALA A 269 -3.63 18.00 6.80
C ALA A 269 -4.80 17.64 7.74
N ALA A 270 -5.31 18.57 8.52
CA ALA A 270 -6.46 18.37 9.39
C ALA A 270 -7.74 17.98 8.62
N ALA A 271 -7.96 18.58 7.44
CA ALA A 271 -9.09 18.25 6.59
C ALA A 271 -9.00 16.80 6.07
N PHE A 272 -7.83 16.35 5.61
CA PHE A 272 -7.64 14.95 5.16
C PHE A 272 -7.67 13.95 6.33
N ALA A 273 -7.20 14.31 7.52
CA ALA A 273 -7.37 13.50 8.72
C ALA A 273 -8.84 13.26 9.08
N THR A 274 -9.72 14.26 8.85
CA THR A 274 -11.18 14.12 8.99
C THR A 274 -11.72 13.05 8.02
N ILE A 275 -11.26 13.03 6.77
CA ILE A 275 -11.67 12.00 5.78
C ILE A 275 -11.21 10.61 6.23
N SER A 276 -9.97 10.49 6.69
CA SER A 276 -9.43 9.21 7.20
C SER A 276 -10.29 8.65 8.33
N THR A 277 -10.55 9.44 9.36
CA THR A 277 -11.36 9.06 10.51
C THR A 277 -12.81 8.75 10.11
N GLY A 278 -13.40 9.58 9.24
CA GLY A 278 -14.75 9.38 8.70
C GLY A 278 -14.88 8.08 7.92
N SER A 279 -13.87 7.75 7.11
CA SER A 279 -13.83 6.49 6.37
C SER A 279 -13.79 5.28 7.30
N LYS A 280 -13.04 5.32 8.40
CA LYS A 280 -13.02 4.26 9.42
C LYS A 280 -14.38 4.11 10.11
N ALA A 281 -15.02 5.21 10.44
CA ALA A 281 -16.38 5.20 11.00
C ALA A 281 -17.39 4.62 10.01
N LEU A 282 -17.29 4.98 8.71
CA LEU A 282 -18.15 4.47 7.65
C LEU A 282 -17.99 2.95 7.46
N ILE A 283 -16.78 2.42 7.43
CA ILE A 283 -16.53 0.97 7.33
C ILE A 283 -17.22 0.23 8.48
N LEU A 284 -17.06 0.68 9.71
CA LEU A 284 -17.68 0.03 10.86
C LEU A 284 -19.21 0.11 10.84
N LYS A 285 -19.76 1.25 10.44
CA LYS A 285 -21.20 1.49 10.32
C LYS A 285 -21.81 0.61 9.22
N ALA A 286 -21.14 0.55 8.07
CA ALA A 286 -21.56 -0.28 6.93
C ALA A 286 -21.49 -1.78 7.25
N ALA A 287 -20.41 -2.27 7.88
CA ALA A 287 -20.32 -3.67 8.33
C ALA A 287 -21.46 -4.05 9.28
N ARG A 288 -21.81 -3.17 10.23
CA ARG A 288 -22.95 -3.39 11.13
C ARG A 288 -24.29 -3.44 10.38
N SER A 289 -24.46 -2.57 9.37
CA SER A 289 -25.67 -2.56 8.53
C SER A 289 -25.80 -3.86 7.75
N VAL A 290 -24.73 -4.38 7.14
CA VAL A 290 -24.73 -5.69 6.47
C VAL A 290 -25.10 -6.80 7.43
N ASN A 291 -24.42 -6.89 8.59
CA ASN A 291 -24.65 -7.95 9.56
C ASN A 291 -26.06 -7.93 10.18
N SER A 292 -26.58 -6.73 10.46
CA SER A 292 -27.91 -6.57 11.07
C SER A 292 -29.07 -6.46 10.07
N ARG A 293 -28.75 -6.34 8.77
CA ARG A 293 -29.71 -6.07 7.68
C ARG A 293 -30.56 -4.80 7.89
N LYS A 294 -30.03 -3.83 8.65
CA LYS A 294 -30.68 -2.53 8.87
C LYS A 294 -30.21 -1.53 7.82
N PRO A 295 -31.03 -0.51 7.50
CA PRO A 295 -30.64 0.55 6.58
C PRO A 295 -29.32 1.22 6.99
N LEU A 296 -28.49 1.58 6.00
CA LEU A 296 -27.29 2.37 6.20
C LEU A 296 -27.64 3.85 6.04
N ASP A 297 -27.58 4.61 7.12
CA ASP A 297 -27.59 6.06 7.05
C ASP A 297 -26.17 6.58 7.13
N ALA A 298 -25.60 6.98 5.98
CA ALA A 298 -24.23 7.48 5.83
C ALA A 298 -24.19 8.94 5.35
N SER A 299 -25.34 9.57 5.08
CA SER A 299 -25.43 10.86 4.39
C SER A 299 -24.69 11.99 5.11
N ALA A 300 -24.88 12.15 6.43
CA ALA A 300 -24.19 13.16 7.21
C ALA A 300 -22.68 12.98 7.21
N LEU A 301 -22.20 11.73 7.37
CA LEU A 301 -20.78 11.39 7.40
C LEU A 301 -20.10 11.61 6.04
N LEU A 302 -20.76 11.20 4.96
CA LEU A 302 -20.30 11.45 3.60
C LEU A 302 -20.27 12.94 3.27
N GLY A 303 -21.27 13.71 3.70
CA GLY A 303 -21.32 15.16 3.54
C GLY A 303 -20.16 15.85 4.27
N GLU A 304 -19.84 15.44 5.50
CA GLU A 304 -18.70 15.95 6.24
C GLU A 304 -17.36 15.65 5.55
N MET A 305 -17.16 14.41 5.09
CA MET A 305 -15.94 14.01 4.36
C MET A 305 -15.83 14.75 3.01
N ALA A 306 -16.92 14.94 2.29
CA ALA A 306 -16.93 15.71 1.04
C ALA A 306 -16.57 17.19 1.26
N ALA A 307 -17.13 17.81 2.31
CA ALA A 307 -16.78 19.17 2.70
C ALA A 307 -15.31 19.28 3.16
N ALA A 308 -14.80 18.26 3.87
CA ALA A 308 -13.40 18.20 4.27
C ALA A 308 -12.48 18.11 3.05
N TRP A 309 -12.81 17.27 2.06
CA TRP A 309 -12.04 17.20 0.81
C TRP A 309 -11.93 18.58 0.12
N GLN A 310 -13.04 19.29 0.00
CA GLN A 310 -13.05 20.63 -0.61
C GLN A 310 -12.16 21.60 0.17
N ARG A 311 -12.32 21.67 1.51
CA ARG A 311 -11.48 22.53 2.36
C ARG A 311 -9.99 22.21 2.24
N GLY A 312 -9.65 20.90 2.20
CA GLY A 312 -8.27 20.45 2.03
C GLY A 312 -7.67 20.91 0.70
N MET A 313 -8.41 20.71 -0.40
CA MET A 313 -7.95 21.11 -1.73
C MET A 313 -7.84 22.64 -1.86
N ASP A 314 -8.79 23.41 -1.32
CA ASP A 314 -8.73 24.87 -1.32
C ASP A 314 -7.53 25.39 -0.51
N ALA A 315 -7.23 24.78 0.65
CA ALA A 315 -6.08 25.15 1.47
C ALA A 315 -4.74 24.87 0.79
N ILE A 316 -4.62 23.74 0.06
CA ILE A 316 -3.41 23.46 -0.73
C ILE A 316 -3.29 24.45 -1.89
N GLY A 317 -4.40 24.72 -2.61
CA GLY A 317 -4.41 25.65 -3.73
C GLY A 317 -4.08 27.09 -3.36
N ALA A 318 -4.41 27.52 -2.14
CA ALA A 318 -4.08 28.87 -1.65
C ALA A 318 -2.60 29.05 -1.27
N ALA A 319 -1.88 27.95 -1.02
CA ALA A 319 -0.46 27.94 -0.61
C ALA A 319 0.49 27.57 -1.78
N SER A 320 -0.06 27.22 -2.94
CA SER A 320 0.69 26.86 -4.16
C SER A 320 0.80 28.05 -5.09
#